data_56bb0c074b829eb5dabf59f7863cd73e
#
_entry.id   56bb0c074b829eb5dabf59f7863cd73e
#
_cell.length_a   1.000
_cell.length_b   1.000
_cell.length_c   1.000
_cell.angle_alpha   90.00
_cell.angle_beta   90.00
_cell.angle_gamma   90.00
#
_symmetry.space_group_name_H-M   'P 1'
#
loop_
_entity.id
_entity.type
_entity.pdbx_description
1 polymer ?
#
loop_
_entity_poly.entity_id
_entity_poly.type
_entity_poly.pdbx_seq_one_letter_code
_entity_poly.pdbx_strand_id
1 'polypeptide(L)'
;MRNVISMVAGAVFAVALAMPAFAADMTVKGEVVDVACSTSKKEAGKGDAHASCAMVCAKKGQPVGILTADAIYTVTGDYAANSNAKLLDFVAKNVVVTGEVTEKDGQKTINVKSIKLAN
;
A
#
# COMPACT_ATOMS: atom_id res chain seq x y z
N MET A 1 -37.69 43.14 36.96
CA MET A 1 -37.52 41.72 36.68
C MET A 1 -36.78 41.54 35.40
N ARG A 2 -35.61 41.12 35.53
CA ARG A 2 -34.74 41.01 34.39
C ARG A 2 -34.44 39.56 34.12
N ASN A 3 -35.00 39.07 33.07
CA ASN A 3 -34.67 37.75 32.58
C ASN A 3 -33.37 37.83 31.84
N VAL A 4 -32.34 37.41 32.50
CA VAL A 4 -31.07 37.18 31.83
C VAL A 4 -31.17 35.84 31.13
N ILE A 5 -31.44 35.88 29.86
CA ILE A 5 -31.36 34.71 29.03
C ILE A 5 -29.87 34.52 28.75
N SER A 6 -29.25 33.68 29.53
CA SER A 6 -27.93 33.21 29.20
C SER A 6 -28.04 32.35 27.93
N MET A 7 -27.76 32.97 26.82
CA MET A 7 -27.49 32.20 25.63
C MET A 7 -26.14 31.51 25.83
N VAL A 8 -26.18 30.26 26.22
CA VAL A 8 -25.06 29.39 26.08
C VAL A 8 -24.97 29.10 24.60
N ALA A 9 -24.13 29.83 23.91
CA ALA A 9 -23.72 29.46 22.59
C ALA A 9 -22.88 28.19 22.74
N GLY A 10 -23.53 27.06 22.57
CA GLY A 10 -22.81 25.80 22.43
C GLY A 10 -21.98 25.87 21.16
N ALA A 11 -20.69 26.11 21.33
CA ALA A 11 -19.76 25.93 20.24
C ALA A 11 -19.74 24.44 19.92
N VAL A 12 -20.47 24.08 18.89
CA VAL A 12 -20.34 22.76 18.31
C VAL A 12 -18.98 22.78 17.59
N PHE A 13 -17.98 22.29 18.27
CA PHE A 13 -16.74 21.93 17.61
C PHE A 13 -17.06 20.71 16.74
N ALA A 14 -17.36 20.96 15.48
CA ALA A 14 -17.26 19.92 14.49
C ALA A 14 -15.77 19.60 14.37
N VAL A 15 -15.31 18.66 15.17
CA VAL A 15 -14.02 18.04 14.95
C VAL A 15 -14.18 17.29 13.64
N ALA A 16 -13.78 17.92 12.55
CA ALA A 16 -13.54 17.21 11.34
C ALA A 16 -12.45 16.21 11.69
N LEU A 17 -12.84 14.96 11.89
CA LEU A 17 -11.90 13.84 11.92
C LEU A 17 -11.35 13.70 10.49
N ALA A 18 -10.40 14.58 10.16
CA ALA A 18 -9.46 14.25 9.15
C ALA A 18 -8.77 12.99 9.67
N MET A 19 -9.10 11.85 9.10
CA MET A 19 -8.37 10.62 9.38
C MET A 19 -6.91 10.90 9.05
N PRO A 20 -6.01 11.00 10.05
CA PRO A 20 -4.60 11.12 9.72
C PRO A 20 -4.22 9.89 8.91
N ALA A 21 -3.50 10.10 7.82
CA ALA A 21 -2.87 9.02 7.10
C ALA A 21 -2.12 8.17 8.12
N PHE A 22 -2.57 6.93 8.31
CA PHE A 22 -2.00 6.08 9.33
C PHE A 22 -0.68 5.55 8.79
N ALA A 23 0.44 5.97 9.38
CA ALA A 23 1.76 5.48 9.05
C ALA A 23 2.27 4.63 10.22
N ALA A 24 2.48 3.34 9.97
CA ALA A 24 2.99 2.43 10.99
C ALA A 24 3.91 1.38 10.36
N ASP A 25 4.98 1.03 11.06
CA ASP A 25 5.84 -0.08 10.63
C ASP A 25 5.09 -1.40 10.78
N MET A 26 5.06 -2.16 9.68
CA MET A 26 4.37 -3.44 9.63
C MET A 26 5.19 -4.48 8.89
N THR A 27 4.95 -5.74 9.22
CA THR A 27 5.45 -6.88 8.45
C THR A 27 4.30 -7.47 7.65
N VAL A 28 4.49 -7.53 6.34
CA VAL A 28 3.48 -7.99 5.39
C VAL A 28 4.02 -9.18 4.62
N LYS A 29 3.20 -10.21 4.45
CA LYS A 29 3.56 -11.40 3.69
C LYS A 29 2.65 -11.52 2.47
N GLY A 30 3.23 -11.66 1.30
CA GLY A 30 2.47 -11.77 0.06
C GLY A 30 3.33 -11.98 -1.17
N GLU A 31 2.69 -11.93 -2.33
CA GLU A 31 3.36 -12.08 -3.62
C GLU A 31 3.69 -10.72 -4.21
N VAL A 32 4.88 -10.59 -4.79
CA VAL A 32 5.27 -9.38 -5.53
C VAL A 32 4.61 -9.42 -6.91
N VAL A 33 3.72 -8.47 -7.16
CA VAL A 33 2.91 -8.43 -8.38
C VAL A 33 2.98 -7.07 -9.05
N ASP A 34 2.63 -7.04 -10.35
CA ASP A 34 2.32 -5.79 -11.03
C ASP A 34 0.92 -5.34 -10.58
N VAL A 35 0.84 -4.17 -9.98
CA VAL A 35 -0.42 -3.65 -9.42
C VAL A 35 -1.51 -3.55 -10.48
N ALA A 36 -1.19 -3.04 -11.66
CA ALA A 36 -2.19 -2.87 -12.73
C ALA A 36 -2.77 -4.21 -13.19
N CYS A 37 -1.93 -5.20 -13.45
CA CYS A 37 -2.37 -6.52 -13.89
C CYS A 37 -3.09 -7.27 -12.77
N SER A 38 -2.59 -7.21 -11.56
CA SER A 38 -3.23 -7.86 -10.41
C SER A 38 -4.62 -7.30 -10.13
N THR A 39 -4.79 -5.99 -10.30
CA THR A 39 -6.08 -5.34 -10.10
C THR A 39 -7.07 -5.67 -11.22
N SER A 40 -6.63 -5.69 -12.49
CA SER A 40 -7.50 -5.87 -13.63
C SER A 40 -7.73 -7.33 -14.03
N LYS A 41 -6.74 -8.19 -13.85
CA LYS A 41 -6.80 -9.60 -14.26
C LYS A 41 -6.94 -10.58 -13.09
N LYS A 42 -6.89 -10.10 -11.86
CA LYS A 42 -7.04 -10.93 -10.64
C LYS A 42 -6.13 -12.16 -10.67
N GLU A 43 -6.71 -13.36 -10.71
CA GLU A 43 -5.95 -14.61 -10.67
C GLU A 43 -4.92 -14.74 -11.81
N ALA A 44 -5.23 -14.24 -13.00
CA ALA A 44 -4.28 -14.24 -14.12
C ALA A 44 -3.16 -13.22 -13.97
N GLY A 45 -3.31 -12.25 -13.04
CA GLY A 45 -2.32 -11.22 -12.77
C GLY A 45 -1.31 -11.60 -11.69
N LYS A 46 -1.24 -12.86 -11.32
CA LYS A 46 -0.33 -13.35 -10.26
C LYS A 46 0.23 -14.73 -10.63
N GLY A 47 1.20 -15.18 -9.86
CA GLY A 47 1.82 -16.49 -10.00
C GLY A 47 2.81 -16.60 -11.15
N ASP A 48 3.35 -17.80 -11.34
CA ASP A 48 4.38 -18.06 -12.34
C ASP A 48 3.93 -17.79 -13.77
N ALA A 49 2.66 -18.02 -14.05
CA ALA A 49 2.10 -17.75 -15.38
C ALA A 49 2.16 -16.26 -15.77
N HIS A 50 2.21 -15.37 -14.79
CA HIS A 50 2.28 -13.93 -15.00
C HIS A 50 3.69 -13.36 -14.80
N ALA A 51 4.64 -14.17 -14.35
CA ALA A 51 5.97 -13.72 -13.93
C ALA A 51 6.69 -12.91 -14.98
N SER A 52 6.72 -13.36 -16.24
CA SER A 52 7.43 -12.65 -17.31
C SER A 52 6.79 -11.32 -17.65
N CYS A 53 5.47 -11.23 -17.66
CA CYS A 53 4.73 -9.99 -17.88
C CYS A 53 4.95 -9.00 -16.73
N ALA A 54 4.88 -9.48 -15.50
CA ALA A 54 5.15 -8.68 -14.31
C ALA A 54 6.57 -8.13 -14.30
N MET A 55 7.55 -8.95 -14.71
CA MET A 55 8.94 -8.53 -14.81
C MET A 55 9.13 -7.42 -15.85
N VAL A 56 8.52 -7.54 -17.02
CA VAL A 56 8.59 -6.52 -18.06
C VAL A 56 7.99 -5.21 -17.58
N CYS A 57 6.82 -5.26 -16.94
CA CYS A 57 6.16 -4.07 -16.41
C CYS A 57 6.99 -3.43 -15.29
N ALA A 58 7.56 -4.23 -14.40
CA ALA A 58 8.41 -3.73 -13.32
C ALA A 58 9.65 -3.00 -13.88
N LYS A 59 10.29 -3.57 -14.88
CA LYS A 59 11.47 -2.95 -15.54
C LYS A 59 11.13 -1.64 -16.25
N LYS A 60 9.87 -1.45 -16.63
CA LYS A 60 9.41 -0.19 -17.22
C LYS A 60 9.07 0.86 -16.18
N GLY A 61 9.20 0.55 -14.91
CA GLY A 61 8.86 1.47 -13.81
C GLY A 61 7.39 1.50 -13.44
N GLN A 62 6.60 0.52 -13.89
CA GLN A 62 5.20 0.39 -13.49
C GLN A 62 5.09 0.06 -11.99
N PRO A 63 4.00 0.50 -11.32
CA PRO A 63 3.84 0.21 -9.90
C PRO A 63 3.86 -1.28 -9.61
N VAL A 64 4.67 -1.64 -8.62
CA VAL A 64 4.78 -3.00 -8.09
C VAL A 64 4.20 -3.01 -6.69
N GLY A 65 3.51 -4.06 -6.33
CA GLY A 65 2.89 -4.18 -5.03
C GLY A 65 3.08 -5.55 -4.41
N ILE A 66 2.68 -5.64 -3.14
CA ILE A 66 2.65 -6.89 -2.39
C ILE A 66 1.19 -7.31 -2.27
N LEU A 67 0.84 -8.40 -2.92
CA LEU A 67 -0.52 -8.95 -2.89
C LEU A 67 -0.65 -9.89 -1.70
N THR A 68 -1.50 -9.49 -0.75
CA THR A 68 -1.86 -10.33 0.39
C THR A 68 -3.26 -10.93 0.19
N ALA A 69 -3.72 -11.71 1.16
CA ALA A 69 -5.08 -12.24 1.15
C ALA A 69 -6.16 -11.13 1.16
N ASP A 70 -5.86 -9.98 1.75
CA ASP A 70 -6.83 -8.92 2.01
C ASP A 70 -6.67 -7.68 1.15
N ALA A 71 -5.45 -7.41 0.66
CA ALA A 71 -5.14 -6.13 0.02
C ALA A 71 -3.88 -6.20 -0.85
N ILE A 72 -3.71 -5.14 -1.65
CA ILE A 72 -2.46 -4.88 -2.38
C ILE A 72 -1.80 -3.68 -1.73
N TYR A 73 -0.53 -3.85 -1.34
CA TYR A 73 0.30 -2.76 -0.83
C TYR A 73 1.24 -2.30 -1.93
N THR A 74 0.98 -1.11 -2.48
CA THR A 74 1.86 -0.54 -3.51
C THR A 74 3.19 -0.15 -2.88
N VAL A 75 4.29 -0.63 -3.44
CA VAL A 75 5.63 -0.33 -2.95
C VAL A 75 6.02 1.09 -3.31
N THR A 76 6.54 1.83 -2.33
CA THR A 76 7.06 3.18 -2.48
C THR A 76 8.47 3.27 -1.90
N GLY A 77 9.12 4.42 -2.11
CA GLY A 77 10.45 4.69 -1.57
C GLY A 77 11.57 4.06 -2.37
N ASP A 78 12.67 3.75 -1.72
CA ASP A 78 13.91 3.29 -2.38
C ASP A 78 13.72 2.01 -3.20
N TYR A 79 12.87 1.11 -2.75
CA TYR A 79 12.63 -0.14 -3.47
C TYR A 79 11.83 0.05 -4.75
N ALA A 80 11.07 1.12 -4.87
CA ALA A 80 10.36 1.47 -6.11
C ALA A 80 11.22 2.34 -7.04
N ALA A 81 12.33 2.87 -6.57
CA ALA A 81 13.21 3.72 -7.34
C ALA A 81 13.96 2.92 -8.43
N ASN A 82 14.46 3.64 -9.43
CA ASN A 82 15.25 3.06 -10.54
C ASN A 82 14.51 1.91 -11.24
N SER A 83 13.26 2.15 -11.60
CA SER A 83 12.40 1.15 -12.27
C SER A 83 12.31 -0.15 -11.48
N ASN A 84 12.07 -0.04 -10.17
CA ASN A 84 11.91 -1.17 -9.25
C ASN A 84 13.13 -2.11 -9.20
N ALA A 85 14.33 -1.59 -9.41
CA ALA A 85 15.55 -2.39 -9.54
C ALA A 85 15.78 -3.36 -8.38
N LYS A 86 15.46 -2.93 -7.15
CA LYS A 86 15.63 -3.77 -5.95
C LYS A 86 14.54 -4.83 -5.78
N LEU A 87 13.46 -4.75 -6.54
CA LEU A 87 12.35 -5.69 -6.47
C LEU A 87 12.40 -6.77 -7.55
N LEU A 88 13.20 -6.58 -8.60
CA LEU A 88 13.16 -7.46 -9.76
C LEU A 88 13.43 -8.94 -9.44
N ASP A 89 14.29 -9.21 -8.47
CA ASP A 89 14.60 -10.59 -8.04
C ASP A 89 13.43 -11.26 -7.28
N PHE A 90 12.46 -10.47 -6.89
CA PHE A 90 11.33 -10.95 -6.07
C PHE A 90 10.02 -11.01 -6.85
N VAL A 91 9.99 -10.55 -8.09
CA VAL A 91 8.75 -10.50 -8.89
C VAL A 91 8.16 -11.90 -9.03
N ALA A 92 6.84 -11.99 -8.81
CA ALA A 92 6.06 -13.24 -8.82
C ALA A 92 6.48 -14.26 -7.75
N LYS A 93 7.19 -13.81 -6.73
CA LYS A 93 7.60 -14.66 -5.60
C LYS A 93 6.90 -14.23 -4.33
N ASN A 94 6.70 -15.17 -3.42
CA ASN A 94 6.20 -14.88 -2.08
C ASN A 94 7.32 -14.33 -1.22
N VAL A 95 7.04 -13.23 -0.55
CA VAL A 95 8.03 -12.50 0.24
C VAL A 95 7.46 -12.10 1.60
N VAL A 96 8.37 -11.83 2.52
CA VAL A 96 8.07 -11.13 3.78
C VAL A 96 8.72 -9.76 3.70
N VAL A 97 7.90 -8.74 3.82
CA VAL A 97 8.30 -7.34 3.67
C VAL A 97 8.07 -6.60 4.98
N THR A 98 9.05 -5.86 5.42
CA THR A 98 8.90 -4.94 6.56
C THR A 98 9.08 -3.52 6.04
N GLY A 99 8.17 -2.65 6.45
CA GLY A 99 8.23 -1.25 6.05
C GLY A 99 7.12 -0.43 6.68
N GLU A 100 7.11 0.84 6.35
CA GLU A 100 6.09 1.76 6.80
C GLU A 100 4.87 1.69 5.89
N VAL A 101 3.74 1.28 6.45
CA VAL A 101 2.46 1.18 5.73
C VAL A 101 1.67 2.47 5.94
N THR A 102 1.20 3.03 4.84
CA THR A 102 0.31 4.19 4.85
C THR A 102 -0.98 3.82 4.12
N GLU A 103 -2.09 4.20 4.70
CA GLU A 103 -3.40 4.05 4.06
C GLU A 103 -4.02 5.43 3.84
N LYS A 104 -4.44 5.69 2.60
CA LYS A 104 -5.10 6.93 2.23
C LYS A 104 -6.14 6.64 1.16
N ASP A 105 -7.37 7.11 1.38
CA ASP A 105 -8.49 6.94 0.44
C ASP A 105 -8.72 5.49 0.01
N GLY A 106 -8.55 4.55 0.94
CA GLY A 106 -8.70 3.13 0.68
C GLY A 106 -7.52 2.47 -0.03
N GLN A 107 -6.49 3.24 -0.36
CA GLN A 107 -5.27 2.72 -0.99
C GLN A 107 -4.18 2.52 0.06
N LYS A 108 -3.53 1.37 -0.02
CA LYS A 108 -2.43 1.02 0.88
C LYS A 108 -1.11 1.08 0.15
N THR A 109 -0.14 1.72 0.77
CA THR A 109 1.24 1.77 0.27
C THR A 109 2.18 1.26 1.34
N ILE A 110 3.33 0.76 0.93
CA ILE A 110 4.38 0.34 1.85
C ILE A 110 5.73 0.90 1.38
N ASN A 111 6.35 1.67 2.25
CA ASN A 111 7.74 2.09 2.06
C ASN A 111 8.64 1.00 2.63
N VAL A 112 9.14 0.15 1.76
CA VAL A 112 9.88 -1.05 2.15
C VAL A 112 11.22 -0.70 2.77
N LYS A 113 11.48 -1.27 3.94
CA LYS A 113 12.77 -1.20 4.64
C LYS A 113 13.58 -2.48 4.46
N SER A 114 12.91 -3.61 4.43
CA SER A 114 13.55 -4.90 4.17
C SER A 114 12.59 -5.85 3.45
N ILE A 115 13.15 -6.74 2.66
CA ILE A 115 12.40 -7.77 1.94
C ILE A 115 13.21 -9.06 1.91
N LYS A 116 12.54 -10.18 2.07
CA LYS A 116 13.15 -11.51 1.95
C LYS A 116 12.14 -12.50 1.41
N LEU A 117 12.63 -13.56 0.78
CA LEU A 117 11.77 -14.65 0.32
C LEU A 117 11.06 -15.30 1.51
N ALA A 118 9.76 -15.58 1.33
CA ALA A 118 8.99 -16.36 2.29
C ALA A 118 9.19 -17.85 1.97
N ASN A 119 9.57 -18.60 2.97
CA ASN A 119 9.71 -20.04 2.86
C ASN A 119 8.57 -20.74 3.57
#